data_5b1dca9cbb577daa58ae3c70bc68f3be
#
_entry.id   5b1dca9cbb577daa58ae3c70bc68f3be
#
_cell.length_a   1.000
_cell.length_b   1.000
_cell.length_c   1.000
_cell.angle_alpha   90.00
_cell.angle_beta   90.00
_cell.angle_gamma   90.00
#
_symmetry.space_group_name_H-M   'P 1'
#
loop_
_entity.id
_entity.type
_entity.pdbx_description
1 polymer ?
#
loop_
_entity_poly.entity_id
_entity_poly.type
_entity_poly.pdbx_seq_one_letter_code
_entity_poly.pdbx_strand_id
1 'polypeptide(L)'
;MLRLLKLLQDGRFHSGEALGLALGISRSAIWKQLQCLEAELALPIHKVRGRGYRLESPLLLLDEGVLAESPVCRHWPVSIMQSVDSTNSEAMRRLDARQAPPFIVLAESQTAGRGRRGRSWVSPFAENLYYSLVLRVDGGMRQLEGLSLVVGLALLRALQGVGVSAVGLKWPNDLLVQGRKIAGILLEVSGDPADVCHVVIGIGVNVNMLVDSREAIDQPWTSVRAELGRLVDRNELVCGLNLQLSRYLDLHQAQGFSALLGEWQENHLWQGRTVALTSGAQSVEGVVLGIDSSGAIRLRVAGVERCFSGGELSLRLRDDS
;
A
#
# COMPACT_ATOMS: atom_id res chain seq x y z
N MET A 1 -2.81 21.10 -15.46
CA MET A 1 -1.65 20.66 -14.67
C MET A 1 -1.26 19.20 -14.96
N LEU A 2 -2.14 18.22 -14.87
CA LEU A 2 -1.84 16.80 -15.16
C LEU A 2 -1.30 16.55 -16.60
N ARG A 3 -1.83 17.23 -17.61
CA ARG A 3 -1.34 17.11 -19.00
C ARG A 3 0.12 17.56 -19.14
N LEU A 4 0.53 18.64 -18.44
CA LEU A 4 1.91 19.09 -18.42
C LEU A 4 2.82 18.07 -17.74
N LEU A 5 2.38 17.50 -16.61
CA LEU A 5 3.11 16.46 -15.91
C LEU A 5 3.31 15.20 -16.78
N LYS A 6 2.27 14.78 -17.51
CA LYS A 6 2.37 13.66 -18.49
C LYS A 6 3.39 13.91 -19.60
N LEU A 7 3.61 15.17 -20.01
CA LEU A 7 4.64 15.50 -21.00
C LEU A 7 6.06 15.48 -20.43
N LEU A 8 6.21 15.73 -19.10
CA LEU A 8 7.51 15.76 -18.42
C LEU A 8 7.89 14.44 -17.76
N GLN A 9 6.96 13.47 -17.69
CA GLN A 9 7.16 12.21 -16.97
C GLN A 9 8.32 11.35 -17.48
N ASP A 10 8.76 11.56 -18.73
CA ASP A 10 9.89 10.87 -19.33
C ASP A 10 11.25 11.29 -18.74
N GLY A 11 11.30 12.36 -17.93
CA GLY A 11 12.51 12.91 -17.33
C GLY A 11 13.47 13.56 -18.34
N ARG A 12 13.02 13.79 -19.59
CA ARG A 12 13.82 14.46 -20.64
C ARG A 12 13.57 15.96 -20.62
N PHE A 13 14.49 16.71 -21.27
CA PHE A 13 14.31 18.14 -21.42
C PHE A 13 13.29 18.46 -22.54
N HIS A 14 12.28 19.23 -22.16
CA HIS A 14 11.27 19.78 -23.09
C HIS A 14 11.37 21.30 -23.11
N SER A 15 11.38 21.90 -24.33
CA SER A 15 11.38 23.35 -24.42
C SER A 15 10.02 23.93 -24.00
N GLY A 16 10.04 25.13 -23.41
CA GLY A 16 8.78 25.81 -23.06
C GLY A 16 7.88 26.11 -24.26
N GLU A 17 8.45 26.20 -25.45
CA GLU A 17 7.72 26.35 -26.72
C GLU A 17 7.03 25.04 -27.13
N ALA A 18 7.77 23.92 -27.09
CA ALA A 18 7.19 22.60 -27.38
C ALA A 18 6.06 22.23 -26.42
N LEU A 19 6.25 22.47 -25.11
CA LEU A 19 5.21 22.28 -24.11
C LEU A 19 3.99 23.20 -24.35
N GLY A 20 4.23 24.47 -24.71
CA GLY A 20 3.18 25.43 -25.03
C GLY A 20 2.37 25.00 -26.25
N LEU A 21 3.05 24.54 -27.31
CA LEU A 21 2.43 24.01 -28.52
C LEU A 21 1.57 22.78 -28.21
N ALA A 22 2.13 21.80 -27.47
CA ALA A 22 1.42 20.57 -27.12
C ALA A 22 0.16 20.80 -26.25
N LEU A 23 0.17 21.85 -25.42
CA LEU A 23 -0.93 22.19 -24.53
C LEU A 23 -1.85 23.30 -25.04
N GLY A 24 -1.50 23.97 -26.15
CA GLY A 24 -2.27 25.09 -26.70
C GLY A 24 -2.21 26.35 -25.82
N ILE A 25 -1.11 26.57 -25.07
CA ILE A 25 -0.97 27.71 -24.16
C ILE A 25 0.38 28.43 -24.37
N SER A 26 0.47 29.67 -23.88
CA SER A 26 1.69 30.46 -24.01
C SER A 26 2.83 29.92 -23.16
N ARG A 27 4.08 30.23 -23.56
CA ARG A 27 5.29 29.90 -22.78
C ARG A 27 5.26 30.48 -21.36
N SER A 28 4.66 31.66 -21.16
CA SER A 28 4.49 32.26 -19.83
C SER A 28 3.50 31.47 -18.96
N ALA A 29 2.43 30.92 -19.59
CA ALA A 29 1.49 30.04 -18.89
C ALA A 29 2.15 28.71 -18.51
N ILE A 30 3.00 28.12 -19.38
CA ILE A 30 3.81 26.95 -19.03
C ILE A 30 4.67 27.22 -17.81
N TRP A 31 5.38 28.34 -17.78
CA TRP A 31 6.23 28.71 -16.64
C TRP A 31 5.46 28.78 -15.33
N LYS A 32 4.26 29.42 -15.34
CA LYS A 32 3.38 29.46 -14.17
C LYS A 32 2.92 28.06 -13.74
N GLN A 33 2.50 27.21 -14.68
CA GLN A 33 2.09 25.84 -14.37
C GLN A 33 3.25 25.00 -13.79
N LEU A 34 4.48 25.18 -14.28
CA LEU A 34 5.65 24.50 -13.72
C LEU A 34 5.93 24.93 -12.29
N GLN A 35 5.77 26.21 -11.96
CA GLN A 35 5.90 26.69 -10.57
C GLN A 35 4.82 26.10 -9.67
N CYS A 36 3.57 26.02 -10.14
CA CYS A 36 2.50 25.35 -9.37
C CYS A 36 2.82 23.87 -9.15
N LEU A 37 3.26 23.14 -10.17
CA LEU A 37 3.64 21.72 -10.05
C LEU A 37 4.75 21.54 -8.99
N GLU A 38 5.78 22.38 -9.05
CA GLU A 38 6.91 22.33 -8.10
C GLU A 38 6.45 22.60 -6.66
N ALA A 39 5.54 23.59 -6.47
CA ALA A 39 5.03 23.96 -5.16
C ALA A 39 4.00 22.96 -4.59
N GLU A 40 3.05 22.49 -5.42
CA GLU A 40 1.94 21.66 -4.95
C GLU A 40 2.32 20.18 -4.81
N LEU A 41 3.21 19.67 -5.69
CA LEU A 41 3.57 18.25 -5.72
C LEU A 41 4.97 17.97 -5.14
N ALA A 42 5.68 19.01 -4.71
CA ALA A 42 7.06 18.94 -4.23
C ALA A 42 8.01 18.24 -5.24
N LEU A 43 7.73 18.36 -6.56
CA LEU A 43 8.51 17.76 -7.62
C LEU A 43 9.61 18.72 -8.08
N PRO A 44 10.91 18.40 -7.89
CA PRO A 44 12.00 19.24 -8.37
C PRO A 44 12.02 19.32 -9.90
N ILE A 45 11.98 20.54 -10.45
CA ILE A 45 12.02 20.80 -11.89
C ILE A 45 13.32 21.49 -12.25
N HIS A 46 14.16 20.81 -13.04
CA HIS A 46 15.38 21.40 -13.57
C HIS A 46 15.06 22.34 -14.73
N LYS A 47 15.59 23.56 -14.66
CA LYS A 47 15.44 24.62 -15.66
C LYS A 47 16.82 24.95 -16.25
N VAL A 48 17.01 24.67 -17.52
CA VAL A 48 18.28 24.92 -18.21
C VAL A 48 18.05 25.79 -19.44
N ARG A 49 18.76 26.94 -19.50
CA ARG A 49 18.67 27.87 -20.62
C ARG A 49 19.07 27.16 -21.93
N GLY A 50 18.23 27.26 -22.96
CA GLY A 50 18.43 26.61 -24.25
C GLY A 50 18.01 25.16 -24.33
N ARG A 51 17.82 24.45 -23.19
CA ARG A 51 17.35 23.07 -23.15
C ARG A 51 15.89 22.95 -22.72
N GLY A 52 15.39 23.83 -21.84
CA GLY A 52 14.04 23.81 -21.34
C GLY A 52 13.91 23.26 -19.93
N TYR A 53 12.89 22.43 -19.70
CA TYR A 53 12.46 21.93 -18.40
C TYR A 53 12.45 20.39 -18.40
N ARG A 54 12.81 19.79 -17.27
CA ARG A 54 12.65 18.36 -17.01
C ARG A 54 12.38 18.09 -15.53
N LEU A 55 11.77 16.98 -15.21
CA LEU A 55 11.74 16.46 -13.84
C LEU A 55 13.13 15.93 -13.46
N GLU A 56 13.43 15.91 -12.17
CA GLU A 56 14.69 15.36 -11.65
C GLU A 56 14.83 13.87 -11.98
N SER A 57 13.72 13.13 -11.84
CA SER A 57 13.62 11.71 -12.21
C SER A 57 12.39 11.46 -13.07
N PRO A 58 12.39 10.44 -13.93
CA PRO A 58 11.20 9.98 -14.62
C PRO A 58 10.10 9.57 -13.63
N LEU A 59 8.83 9.79 -13.98
CA LEU A 59 7.68 9.33 -13.24
C LEU A 59 6.92 8.27 -14.04
N LEU A 60 6.40 7.28 -13.32
CA LEU A 60 5.47 6.29 -13.86
C LEU A 60 4.11 6.51 -13.19
N LEU A 61 3.28 7.36 -13.80
CA LEU A 61 1.96 7.69 -13.26
C LEU A 61 1.01 6.51 -13.36
N LEU A 62 0.06 6.45 -12.42
CA LEU A 62 -1.07 5.55 -12.51
C LEU A 62 -1.96 5.97 -13.68
N ASP A 63 -2.52 5.00 -14.42
CA ASP A 63 -3.34 5.26 -15.61
C ASP A 63 -4.58 4.35 -15.60
N GLU A 64 -5.77 4.97 -15.53
CA GLU A 64 -7.05 4.26 -15.51
C GLU A 64 -7.27 3.42 -16.77
N GLY A 65 -6.80 3.88 -17.94
CA GLY A 65 -6.91 3.16 -19.19
C GLY A 65 -6.14 1.84 -19.14
N VAL A 66 -4.89 1.89 -18.67
CA VAL A 66 -4.04 0.70 -18.50
C VAL A 66 -4.67 -0.28 -17.50
N LEU A 67 -5.18 0.22 -16.38
CA LEU A 67 -5.81 -0.62 -15.37
C LEU A 67 -7.13 -1.23 -15.85
N ALA A 68 -7.93 -0.51 -16.66
CA ALA A 68 -9.19 -0.99 -17.21
C ALA A 68 -9.01 -2.14 -18.21
N GLU A 69 -7.84 -2.28 -18.83
CA GLU A 69 -7.52 -3.41 -19.70
C GLU A 69 -7.33 -4.72 -18.92
N SER A 70 -6.99 -4.64 -17.64
CA SER A 70 -6.84 -5.81 -16.78
C SER A 70 -8.19 -6.49 -16.53
N PRO A 71 -8.34 -7.81 -16.80
CA PRO A 71 -9.59 -8.54 -16.57
C PRO A 71 -10.11 -8.41 -15.14
N VAL A 72 -9.23 -8.36 -14.15
CA VAL A 72 -9.61 -8.26 -12.72
C VAL A 72 -10.17 -6.87 -12.39
N CYS A 73 -9.61 -5.81 -12.97
CA CYS A 73 -10.09 -4.44 -12.75
C CYS A 73 -11.49 -4.20 -13.36
N ARG A 74 -11.95 -5.04 -14.29
CA ARG A 74 -13.33 -4.97 -14.82
C ARG A 74 -14.37 -5.32 -13.76
N HIS A 75 -14.03 -6.20 -12.80
CA HIS A 75 -14.90 -6.58 -11.69
C HIS A 75 -14.80 -5.60 -10.50
N TRP A 76 -13.69 -4.90 -10.40
CA TRP A 76 -13.41 -3.90 -9.37
C TRP A 76 -13.09 -2.55 -10.01
N PRO A 77 -14.13 -1.71 -10.30
CA PRO A 77 -13.93 -0.40 -10.89
C PRO A 77 -12.89 0.43 -10.14
N VAL A 78 -11.91 0.98 -10.88
CA VAL A 78 -10.79 1.74 -10.31
C VAL A 78 -11.04 3.22 -10.53
N SER A 79 -10.74 4.03 -9.51
CA SER A 79 -10.65 5.50 -9.60
C SER A 79 -9.30 5.96 -9.10
N ILE A 80 -8.63 6.83 -9.86
CA ILE A 80 -7.33 7.40 -9.51
C ILE A 80 -7.49 8.87 -9.14
N MET A 81 -7.07 9.22 -7.90
CA MET A 81 -7.04 10.58 -7.39
C MET A 81 -5.62 11.15 -7.54
N GLN A 82 -5.49 12.42 -7.95
CA GLN A 82 -4.17 13.07 -7.98
C GLN A 82 -3.62 13.28 -6.56
N SER A 83 -4.48 13.69 -5.65
CA SER A 83 -4.18 13.84 -4.22
C SER A 83 -5.45 13.65 -3.41
N VAL A 84 -5.33 13.07 -2.23
CA VAL A 84 -6.43 12.85 -1.29
C VAL A 84 -5.88 12.92 0.14
N ASP A 85 -6.72 13.10 1.14
CA ASP A 85 -6.28 12.98 2.54
C ASP A 85 -5.80 11.54 2.85
N SER A 86 -6.64 10.56 2.54
CA SER A 86 -6.34 9.12 2.63
C SER A 86 -7.26 8.36 1.68
N THR A 87 -6.73 7.37 0.96
CA THR A 87 -7.53 6.50 0.08
C THR A 87 -8.59 5.73 0.86
N ASN A 88 -8.31 5.31 2.10
CA ASN A 88 -9.31 4.70 2.98
C ASN A 88 -10.41 5.69 3.37
N SER A 89 -10.06 6.93 3.71
CA SER A 89 -11.06 7.96 4.05
C SER A 89 -11.95 8.30 2.85
N GLU A 90 -11.37 8.38 1.65
CA GLU A 90 -12.15 8.58 0.43
C GLU A 90 -13.06 7.38 0.13
N ALA A 91 -12.57 6.16 0.32
CA ALA A 91 -13.36 4.95 0.18
C ALA A 91 -14.57 4.94 1.13
N MET A 92 -14.38 5.36 2.39
CA MET A 92 -15.47 5.51 3.36
C MET A 92 -16.47 6.59 2.93
N ARG A 93 -16.01 7.76 2.49
CA ARG A 93 -16.90 8.83 1.97
C ARG A 93 -17.76 8.34 0.79
N ARG A 94 -17.20 7.53 -0.08
CA ARG A 94 -17.95 6.95 -1.22
C ARG A 94 -18.98 5.93 -0.78
N LEU A 95 -18.68 5.12 0.23
CA LEU A 95 -19.66 4.24 0.87
C LEU A 95 -20.83 5.04 1.48
N ASP A 96 -20.51 6.12 2.21
CA ASP A 96 -21.53 7.02 2.79
C ASP A 96 -22.39 7.70 1.70
N ALA A 97 -21.77 8.01 0.55
CA ALA A 97 -22.46 8.48 -0.65
C ALA A 97 -23.18 7.37 -1.45
N ARG A 98 -23.26 6.14 -0.89
CA ARG A 98 -23.94 4.97 -1.45
C ARG A 98 -23.34 4.45 -2.76
N GLN A 99 -22.06 4.65 -3.00
CA GLN A 99 -21.40 3.93 -4.07
C GLN A 99 -21.38 2.43 -3.76
N ALA A 100 -21.94 1.62 -4.67
CA ALA A 100 -22.01 0.18 -4.47
C ALA A 100 -20.62 -0.48 -4.57
N PRO A 101 -20.19 -1.29 -3.59
CA PRO A 101 -19.00 -2.12 -3.71
C PRO A 101 -19.26 -3.32 -4.66
N PRO A 102 -18.18 -3.96 -5.21
CA PRO A 102 -16.79 -3.64 -4.97
C PRO A 102 -16.28 -2.46 -5.81
N PHE A 103 -15.31 -1.67 -5.27
CA PHE A 103 -14.59 -0.66 -6.03
C PHE A 103 -13.20 -0.38 -5.41
N ILE A 104 -12.32 0.20 -6.20
CA ILE A 104 -10.94 0.55 -5.80
C ILE A 104 -10.75 2.06 -5.87
N VAL A 105 -10.11 2.61 -4.84
CA VAL A 105 -9.60 3.99 -4.81
C VAL A 105 -8.08 3.93 -4.77
N LEU A 106 -7.44 4.57 -5.75
CA LEU A 106 -6.00 4.81 -5.81
C LEU A 106 -5.72 6.31 -5.69
N ALA A 107 -4.51 6.66 -5.27
CA ALA A 107 -4.05 8.04 -5.30
C ALA A 107 -2.58 8.14 -5.69
N GLU A 108 -2.19 9.27 -6.29
CA GLU A 108 -0.78 9.59 -6.55
C GLU A 108 -0.07 10.10 -5.28
N SER A 109 -0.83 10.74 -4.36
CA SER A 109 -0.31 11.18 -3.06
C SER A 109 -1.41 11.18 -2.00
N GLN A 110 -1.00 11.12 -0.71
CA GLN A 110 -1.90 11.35 0.42
C GLN A 110 -1.36 12.46 1.32
N THR A 111 -2.23 13.40 1.71
CA THR A 111 -1.85 14.50 2.61
C THR A 111 -1.96 14.13 4.09
N ALA A 112 -2.73 13.08 4.40
CA ALA A 112 -2.92 12.55 5.75
C ALA A 112 -3.01 11.02 5.72
N GLY A 113 -2.03 10.37 5.06
CA GLY A 113 -1.93 8.91 4.98
C GLY A 113 -1.88 8.28 6.37
N ARG A 114 -2.64 7.20 6.57
CA ARG A 114 -2.84 6.57 7.88
C ARG A 114 -2.29 5.15 7.94
N GLY A 115 -1.65 4.84 9.07
CA GLY A 115 -1.36 3.48 9.49
C GLY A 115 -2.16 3.12 10.75
N ARG A 116 -1.96 1.92 11.27
CA ARG A 116 -2.57 1.47 12.52
C ARG A 116 -2.06 2.30 13.70
N ARG A 117 -2.90 2.41 14.75
CA ARG A 117 -2.56 3.07 16.02
C ARG A 117 -2.24 4.57 15.85
N GLY A 118 -2.92 5.24 14.93
CA GLY A 118 -2.74 6.67 14.69
C GLY A 118 -1.40 7.07 14.05
N ARG A 119 -0.61 6.11 13.55
CA ARG A 119 0.63 6.43 12.84
C ARG A 119 0.33 7.03 11.47
N SER A 120 1.19 7.94 11.02
CA SER A 120 1.17 8.44 9.66
C SER A 120 1.80 7.45 8.68
N TRP A 121 1.33 7.47 7.44
CA TRP A 121 1.93 6.80 6.30
C TRP A 121 2.48 7.85 5.33
N VAL A 122 3.80 7.90 5.18
CA VAL A 122 4.47 8.85 4.28
C VAL A 122 4.08 8.57 2.84
N SER A 123 3.58 9.59 2.16
CA SER A 123 2.87 9.42 0.89
C SER A 123 3.29 10.43 -0.18
N PRO A 124 4.59 10.43 -0.60
CA PRO A 124 5.07 11.31 -1.65
C PRO A 124 4.38 11.05 -2.99
N PHE A 125 4.29 12.11 -3.81
CA PHE A 125 3.60 12.08 -5.09
C PHE A 125 4.28 11.13 -6.09
N ALA A 126 3.50 10.25 -6.72
CA ALA A 126 3.89 9.32 -7.79
C ALA A 126 4.99 8.30 -7.44
N GLU A 127 5.38 8.16 -6.17
CA GLU A 127 6.45 7.25 -5.78
C GLU A 127 5.96 5.90 -5.26
N ASN A 128 4.86 5.88 -4.52
CA ASN A 128 4.37 4.71 -3.81
C ASN A 128 3.00 4.27 -4.31
N LEU A 129 2.51 3.12 -3.86
CA LEU A 129 1.16 2.68 -4.09
C LEU A 129 0.31 2.97 -2.85
N TYR A 130 -0.75 3.75 -3.03
CA TYR A 130 -1.82 4.02 -2.05
C TYR A 130 -3.10 3.45 -2.62
N TYR A 131 -3.55 2.36 -2.03
CA TYR A 131 -4.61 1.51 -2.57
C TYR A 131 -5.65 1.22 -1.50
N SER A 132 -6.93 1.35 -1.83
CA SER A 132 -8.04 0.93 -0.98
C SER A 132 -9.08 0.18 -1.79
N LEU A 133 -9.30 -1.11 -1.48
CA LEU A 133 -10.37 -1.94 -2.03
C LEU A 133 -11.54 -1.96 -1.04
N VAL A 134 -12.75 -1.72 -1.53
CA VAL A 134 -13.98 -1.81 -0.76
C VAL A 134 -14.74 -3.06 -1.14
N LEU A 135 -15.10 -3.86 -0.14
CA LEU A 135 -15.92 -5.06 -0.32
C LEU A 135 -17.12 -5.01 0.61
N ARG A 136 -18.24 -5.59 0.15
CA ARG A 136 -19.38 -5.95 1.00
C ARG A 136 -19.12 -7.33 1.60
N VAL A 137 -19.44 -7.46 2.87
CA VAL A 137 -19.31 -8.71 3.63
C VAL A 137 -20.64 -9.04 4.29
N ASP A 138 -21.25 -10.15 3.88
CA ASP A 138 -22.47 -10.69 4.47
C ASP A 138 -22.09 -11.66 5.59
N GLY A 139 -22.82 -11.64 6.71
CA GLY A 139 -22.55 -12.48 7.89
C GLY A 139 -21.64 -11.84 8.95
N GLY A 140 -21.36 -10.54 8.82
CA GLY A 140 -20.74 -9.72 9.84
C GLY A 140 -19.23 -9.93 10.01
N MET A 141 -18.70 -9.41 11.12
CA MET A 141 -17.23 -9.34 11.38
C MET A 141 -16.54 -10.70 11.48
N ARG A 142 -17.26 -11.79 11.72
CA ARG A 142 -16.68 -13.15 11.77
C ARG A 142 -16.08 -13.56 10.43
N GLN A 143 -16.63 -13.07 9.32
CA GLN A 143 -16.12 -13.33 7.98
C GLN A 143 -14.81 -12.58 7.70
N LEU A 144 -14.41 -11.66 8.57
CA LEU A 144 -13.18 -10.89 8.48
C LEU A 144 -12.01 -11.51 9.26
N GLU A 145 -12.24 -12.64 9.95
CA GLU A 145 -11.20 -13.33 10.69
C GLU A 145 -10.04 -13.72 9.76
N GLY A 146 -8.82 -13.34 10.14
CA GLY A 146 -7.62 -13.59 9.33
C GLY A 146 -7.50 -12.73 8.05
N LEU A 147 -8.47 -11.87 7.71
CA LEU A 147 -8.47 -11.13 6.43
C LEU A 147 -7.20 -10.30 6.20
N SER A 148 -6.67 -9.64 7.24
CA SER A 148 -5.40 -8.90 7.11
C SER A 148 -4.23 -9.80 6.71
N LEU A 149 -4.24 -11.06 7.17
CA LEU A 149 -3.22 -12.06 6.86
C LEU A 149 -3.39 -12.60 5.44
N VAL A 150 -4.65 -12.80 5.00
CA VAL A 150 -5.00 -13.17 3.62
C VAL A 150 -4.52 -12.10 2.64
N VAL A 151 -4.82 -10.82 2.92
CA VAL A 151 -4.33 -9.68 2.13
C VAL A 151 -2.80 -9.62 2.13
N GLY A 152 -2.16 -9.96 3.26
CA GLY A 152 -0.72 -10.07 3.37
C GLY A 152 -0.13 -11.09 2.40
N LEU A 153 -0.75 -12.28 2.29
CA LEU A 153 -0.35 -13.32 1.32
C LEU A 153 -0.51 -12.85 -0.13
N ALA A 154 -1.65 -12.25 -0.46
CA ALA A 154 -1.89 -11.70 -1.80
C ALA A 154 -0.83 -10.67 -2.18
N LEU A 155 -0.52 -9.74 -1.28
CA LEU A 155 0.48 -8.71 -1.48
C LEU A 155 1.90 -9.29 -1.58
N LEU A 156 2.23 -10.30 -0.77
CA LEU A 156 3.51 -11.03 -0.84
C LEU A 156 3.70 -11.63 -2.24
N ARG A 157 2.70 -12.32 -2.78
CA ARG A 157 2.76 -12.91 -4.12
C ARG A 157 2.86 -11.85 -5.22
N ALA A 158 2.14 -10.73 -5.08
CA ALA A 158 2.26 -9.60 -6.01
C ALA A 158 3.68 -9.00 -6.03
N LEU A 159 4.29 -8.80 -4.86
CA LEU A 159 5.67 -8.31 -4.74
C LEU A 159 6.70 -9.31 -5.29
N GLN A 160 6.50 -10.61 -5.05
CA GLN A 160 7.33 -11.65 -5.67
C GLN A 160 7.20 -11.64 -7.19
N GLY A 161 5.99 -11.42 -7.72
CA GLY A 161 5.71 -11.32 -9.15
C GLY A 161 6.48 -10.22 -9.86
N VAL A 162 6.74 -9.07 -9.20
CA VAL A 162 7.56 -7.97 -9.75
C VAL A 162 9.05 -8.16 -9.49
N GLY A 163 9.46 -9.22 -8.78
CA GLY A 163 10.86 -9.62 -8.57
C GLY A 163 11.41 -9.48 -7.13
N VAL A 164 10.61 -9.03 -6.15
CA VAL A 164 11.05 -8.92 -4.74
C VAL A 164 10.92 -10.28 -4.07
N SER A 165 11.91 -11.17 -4.27
CA SER A 165 11.85 -12.55 -3.80
C SER A 165 12.04 -12.73 -2.28
N ALA A 166 12.79 -11.82 -1.63
CA ALA A 166 13.14 -11.90 -0.20
C ALA A 166 12.07 -11.27 0.74
N VAL A 167 10.87 -10.96 0.21
CA VAL A 167 9.79 -10.40 1.02
C VAL A 167 9.14 -11.48 1.90
N GLY A 168 8.82 -11.13 3.15
CA GLY A 168 8.12 -11.99 4.08
C GLY A 168 7.12 -11.25 4.94
N LEU A 169 6.30 -12.02 5.65
CA LEU A 169 5.18 -11.54 6.44
C LEU A 169 5.60 -11.25 7.88
N LYS A 170 5.12 -10.14 8.41
CA LYS A 170 5.21 -9.82 9.84
C LYS A 170 3.81 -9.60 10.39
N TRP A 171 3.42 -10.44 11.35
CA TRP A 171 2.14 -10.30 12.02
C TRP A 171 1.99 -8.93 12.70
N PRO A 172 0.81 -8.32 12.64
CA PRO A 172 -0.41 -8.81 11.98
C PRO A 172 -0.63 -8.26 10.57
N ASN A 173 0.16 -7.31 10.07
CA ASN A 173 -0.25 -6.52 8.90
C ASN A 173 0.91 -5.89 8.10
N ASP A 174 2.15 -6.27 8.34
CA ASP A 174 3.31 -5.70 7.67
C ASP A 174 4.01 -6.73 6.76
N LEU A 175 4.63 -6.25 5.69
CA LEU A 175 5.59 -7.01 4.90
C LEU A 175 6.97 -6.36 5.03
N LEU A 176 7.98 -7.21 5.19
CA LEU A 176 9.36 -6.79 5.36
C LEU A 176 10.28 -7.48 4.36
N VAL A 177 11.39 -6.80 4.04
CA VAL A 177 12.56 -7.37 3.36
C VAL A 177 13.77 -7.14 4.26
N GLN A 178 14.41 -8.20 4.73
CA GLN A 178 15.59 -8.12 5.62
C GLN A 178 15.35 -7.19 6.84
N GLY A 179 14.19 -7.31 7.49
CA GLY A 179 13.82 -6.51 8.67
C GLY A 179 13.34 -5.09 8.36
N ARG A 180 13.37 -4.64 7.10
CA ARG A 180 12.94 -3.32 6.65
C ARG A 180 11.54 -3.37 6.07
N LYS A 181 10.65 -2.48 6.50
CA LYS A 181 9.25 -2.45 6.05
C LYS A 181 9.14 -1.99 4.61
N ILE A 182 8.48 -2.80 3.77
CA ILE A 182 8.17 -2.49 2.37
C ILE A 182 6.69 -2.17 2.16
N ALA A 183 5.80 -2.76 2.97
CA ALA A 183 4.37 -2.54 2.85
C ALA A 183 3.63 -2.69 4.19
N GLY A 184 2.43 -2.10 4.27
CA GLY A 184 1.53 -2.22 5.40
C GLY A 184 0.07 -2.27 4.96
N ILE A 185 -0.75 -2.95 5.76
CA ILE A 185 -2.18 -3.18 5.51
C ILE A 185 -2.98 -2.54 6.64
N LEU A 186 -4.06 -1.85 6.30
CA LEU A 186 -4.99 -1.23 7.24
C LEU A 186 -6.42 -1.59 6.86
N LEU A 187 -7.07 -2.43 7.66
CA LEU A 187 -8.50 -2.74 7.50
C LEU A 187 -9.34 -1.76 8.31
N GLU A 188 -10.36 -1.20 7.70
CA GLU A 188 -11.40 -0.41 8.36
C GLU A 188 -12.77 -0.99 8.00
N VAL A 189 -13.68 -1.01 8.96
CA VAL A 189 -15.00 -1.64 8.80
C VAL A 189 -16.09 -0.61 9.07
N SER A 190 -17.14 -0.64 8.27
CA SER A 190 -18.33 0.19 8.41
C SER A 190 -19.59 -0.68 8.24
N GLY A 191 -20.69 -0.36 8.93
CA GLY A 191 -21.95 -1.11 8.87
C GLY A 191 -22.21 -1.91 10.13
N ASP A 192 -23.11 -2.89 10.05
CA ASP A 192 -23.51 -3.72 11.18
C ASP A 192 -22.50 -4.86 11.42
N PRO A 193 -21.85 -4.91 12.58
CA PRO A 193 -20.91 -5.98 12.90
C PRO A 193 -21.50 -7.38 12.92
N ALA A 194 -22.82 -7.52 13.11
CA ALA A 194 -23.51 -8.79 13.24
C ALA A 194 -24.18 -9.28 11.94
N ASP A 195 -24.38 -8.40 10.97
CA ASP A 195 -25.10 -8.69 9.72
C ASP A 195 -24.31 -8.30 8.48
N VAL A 196 -24.64 -7.17 7.87
CA VAL A 196 -23.93 -6.68 6.66
C VAL A 196 -22.98 -5.58 7.03
N CYS A 197 -21.72 -5.79 6.73
CA CYS A 197 -20.72 -4.75 6.87
C CYS A 197 -19.94 -4.54 5.56
N HIS A 198 -19.19 -3.45 5.51
CA HIS A 198 -18.28 -3.15 4.42
C HIS A 198 -16.87 -3.08 5.00
N VAL A 199 -15.92 -3.70 4.32
CA VAL A 199 -14.51 -3.61 4.67
C VAL A 199 -13.78 -2.77 3.64
N VAL A 200 -13.00 -1.82 4.14
CA VAL A 200 -12.03 -1.04 3.36
C VAL A 200 -10.65 -1.65 3.61
N ILE A 201 -10.08 -2.25 2.59
CA ILE A 201 -8.76 -2.89 2.62
C ILE A 201 -7.74 -1.88 2.11
N GLY A 202 -7.13 -1.13 3.02
CA GLY A 202 -6.05 -0.19 2.72
C GLY A 202 -4.71 -0.90 2.61
N ILE A 203 -3.98 -0.66 1.52
CA ILE A 203 -2.65 -1.21 1.27
C ILE A 203 -1.72 -0.06 0.88
N GLY A 204 -0.66 0.14 1.66
CA GLY A 204 0.44 1.04 1.34
C GLY A 204 1.68 0.23 0.96
N VAL A 205 2.27 0.51 -0.21
CA VAL A 205 3.53 -0.12 -0.65
C VAL A 205 4.53 0.95 -1.00
N ASN A 206 5.72 0.87 -0.42
CA ASN A 206 6.84 1.67 -0.84
C ASN A 206 7.36 1.11 -2.18
N VAL A 207 7.13 1.82 -3.30
CA VAL A 207 7.45 1.30 -4.63
C VAL A 207 8.72 1.95 -5.17
N ASN A 208 8.68 3.22 -5.50
CA ASN A 208 9.78 3.93 -6.15
C ASN A 208 10.51 4.93 -5.24
N MET A 209 10.04 5.11 -4.00
CA MET A 209 10.65 5.98 -3.00
C MET A 209 12.09 5.53 -2.68
N LEU A 210 13.02 6.47 -2.60
CA LEU A 210 14.43 6.23 -2.23
C LEU A 210 14.70 6.74 -0.80
N VAL A 211 15.75 6.18 -0.19
CA VAL A 211 16.13 6.44 1.22
C VAL A 211 16.43 7.93 1.50
N ASP A 212 16.77 8.69 0.46
CA ASP A 212 17.01 10.14 0.56
C ASP A 212 15.72 10.98 0.59
N SER A 213 14.55 10.33 0.67
CA SER A 213 13.28 11.02 0.78
C SER A 213 13.26 11.92 2.02
N ARG A 214 12.78 13.16 1.84
CA ARG A 214 12.88 14.29 2.78
C ARG A 214 12.09 14.12 4.09
N GLU A 215 11.34 13.05 4.22
CA GLU A 215 10.51 12.80 5.39
C GLU A 215 11.14 11.73 6.29
N ALA A 216 11.27 12.05 7.57
CA ALA A 216 11.77 11.12 8.57
C ALA A 216 10.75 10.01 8.82
N ILE A 217 11.07 8.78 8.41
CA ILE A 217 10.32 7.58 8.78
C ILE A 217 11.02 6.96 9.99
N ASP A 218 10.31 6.87 11.11
CA ASP A 218 10.84 6.45 12.44
C ASP A 218 11.11 4.95 12.59
N GLN A 219 11.08 4.20 11.49
CA GLN A 219 11.33 2.75 11.47
C GLN A 219 12.17 2.35 10.25
N PRO A 220 12.94 1.25 10.33
CA PRO A 220 13.63 0.71 9.17
C PRO A 220 12.63 0.40 8.04
N TRP A 221 12.89 0.94 6.84
CA TRP A 221 12.05 0.73 5.67
C TRP A 221 12.87 0.52 4.39
N THR A 222 12.23 -0.03 3.39
CA THR A 222 12.77 -0.19 2.03
C THR A 222 11.66 0.02 1.00
N SER A 223 12.01 -0.01 -0.29
CA SER A 223 11.06 0.08 -1.40
C SER A 223 11.37 -0.96 -2.45
N VAL A 224 10.40 -1.25 -3.33
CA VAL A 224 10.60 -2.17 -4.47
C VAL A 224 11.78 -1.71 -5.33
N ARG A 225 11.89 -0.40 -5.60
CA ARG A 225 13.01 0.18 -6.35
C ARG A 225 14.35 -0.02 -5.66
N ALA A 226 14.41 0.14 -4.34
CA ALA A 226 15.66 -0.06 -3.58
C ALA A 226 16.11 -1.53 -3.62
N GLU A 227 15.16 -2.47 -3.60
CA GLU A 227 15.46 -3.91 -3.67
C GLU A 227 15.85 -4.37 -5.09
N LEU A 228 15.27 -3.77 -6.14
CA LEU A 228 15.46 -4.20 -7.54
C LEU A 228 16.49 -3.35 -8.31
N GLY A 229 16.89 -2.19 -7.78
CA GLY A 229 17.80 -1.27 -8.44
C GLY A 229 17.21 -0.57 -9.69
N ARG A 230 15.89 -0.64 -9.92
CA ARG A 230 15.20 -0.05 -11.08
C ARG A 230 13.86 0.55 -10.72
N LEU A 231 13.37 1.49 -11.51
CA LEU A 231 12.00 1.97 -11.44
C LEU A 231 11.04 0.82 -11.77
N VAL A 232 9.91 0.80 -11.06
CA VAL A 232 8.86 -0.22 -11.20
C VAL A 232 7.56 0.46 -11.64
N ASP A 233 6.88 -0.11 -12.63
CA ASP A 233 5.57 0.35 -13.06
C ASP A 233 4.53 -0.02 -11.99
N ARG A 234 3.93 1.02 -11.39
CA ARG A 234 2.91 0.85 -10.37
C ARG A 234 1.61 0.28 -10.93
N ASN A 235 1.33 0.48 -12.23
CA ASN A 235 0.17 -0.12 -12.89
C ASN A 235 0.32 -1.64 -12.98
N GLU A 236 1.51 -2.14 -13.33
CA GLU A 236 1.82 -3.57 -13.34
C GLU A 236 1.65 -4.17 -11.93
N LEU A 237 2.16 -3.49 -10.90
CA LEU A 237 1.98 -3.93 -9.52
C LEU A 237 0.51 -3.97 -9.09
N VAL A 238 -0.31 -2.97 -9.47
CA VAL A 238 -1.76 -2.96 -9.19
C VAL A 238 -2.46 -4.13 -9.87
N CYS A 239 -2.17 -4.40 -11.14
CA CYS A 239 -2.76 -5.53 -11.87
C CYS A 239 -2.38 -6.87 -11.21
N GLY A 240 -1.10 -7.05 -10.85
CA GLY A 240 -0.64 -8.23 -10.13
C GLY A 240 -1.29 -8.37 -8.75
N LEU A 241 -1.41 -7.27 -8.01
CA LEU A 241 -2.07 -7.24 -6.69
C LEU A 241 -3.56 -7.62 -6.80
N ASN A 242 -4.29 -7.03 -7.75
CA ASN A 242 -5.71 -7.34 -7.97
C ASN A 242 -5.92 -8.82 -8.31
N LEU A 243 -5.06 -9.39 -9.15
CA LEU A 243 -5.10 -10.81 -9.48
C LEU A 243 -4.94 -11.70 -8.24
N GLN A 244 -3.95 -11.39 -7.40
CA GLN A 244 -3.71 -12.15 -6.18
C GLN A 244 -4.80 -11.92 -5.15
N LEU A 245 -5.28 -10.68 -4.96
CA LEU A 245 -6.38 -10.39 -4.05
C LEU A 245 -7.64 -11.17 -4.43
N SER A 246 -8.03 -11.16 -5.72
CA SER A 246 -9.19 -11.97 -6.17
C SER A 246 -9.02 -13.44 -5.77
N ARG A 247 -7.88 -14.04 -6.13
CA ARG A 247 -7.61 -15.45 -5.85
C ARG A 247 -7.67 -15.78 -4.35
N TYR A 248 -7.00 -14.99 -3.51
CA TYR A 248 -6.91 -15.27 -2.07
C TYR A 248 -8.20 -14.95 -1.32
N LEU A 249 -8.95 -13.93 -1.76
CA LEU A 249 -10.26 -13.60 -1.20
C LEU A 249 -11.29 -14.68 -1.53
N ASP A 250 -11.32 -15.17 -2.77
CA ASP A 250 -12.20 -16.28 -3.18
C ASP A 250 -11.91 -17.55 -2.36
N LEU A 251 -10.61 -17.87 -2.16
CA LEU A 251 -10.21 -19.02 -1.35
C LEU A 251 -10.59 -18.84 0.13
N HIS A 252 -10.38 -17.65 0.67
CA HIS A 252 -10.79 -17.32 2.04
C HIS A 252 -12.31 -17.40 2.22
N GLN A 253 -13.07 -16.89 1.28
CA GLN A 253 -14.54 -16.96 1.32
C GLN A 253 -15.04 -18.41 1.26
N ALA A 254 -14.42 -19.25 0.43
CA ALA A 254 -14.85 -20.65 0.26
C ALA A 254 -14.43 -21.57 1.41
N GLN A 255 -13.24 -21.37 2.00
CA GLN A 255 -12.60 -22.34 2.90
C GLN A 255 -12.12 -21.75 4.23
N GLY A 256 -12.30 -20.43 4.43
CA GLY A 256 -11.80 -19.72 5.60
C GLY A 256 -10.26 -19.57 5.61
N PHE A 257 -9.75 -18.87 6.63
CA PHE A 257 -8.32 -18.64 6.77
C PHE A 257 -7.51 -19.93 7.02
N SER A 258 -8.14 -20.97 7.56
CA SER A 258 -7.48 -22.27 7.85
C SER A 258 -6.82 -22.89 6.61
N ALA A 259 -7.39 -22.71 5.41
CA ALA A 259 -6.80 -23.20 4.16
C ALA A 259 -5.49 -22.48 3.77
N LEU A 260 -5.26 -21.29 4.31
CA LEU A 260 -4.10 -20.44 4.03
C LEU A 260 -3.06 -20.43 5.16
N LEU A 261 -3.38 -21.09 6.28
CA LEU A 261 -2.58 -21.11 7.50
C LEU A 261 -1.15 -21.59 7.26
N GLY A 262 -0.99 -22.70 6.54
CA GLY A 262 0.33 -23.29 6.23
C GLY A 262 1.18 -22.34 5.41
N GLU A 263 0.64 -21.82 4.31
CA GLU A 263 1.33 -20.86 3.44
C GLU A 263 1.72 -19.60 4.20
N TRP A 264 0.85 -19.11 5.08
CA TRP A 264 1.16 -17.93 5.87
C TRP A 264 2.32 -18.19 6.85
N GLN A 265 2.32 -19.32 7.55
CA GLN A 265 3.39 -19.70 8.50
C GLN A 265 4.75 -19.88 7.82
N GLU A 266 4.78 -20.48 6.64
CA GLU A 266 5.99 -20.65 5.83
C GLU A 266 6.64 -19.30 5.44
N ASN A 267 5.83 -18.27 5.29
CA ASN A 267 6.30 -16.93 4.91
C ASN A 267 6.44 -15.97 6.10
N HIS A 268 6.18 -16.43 7.33
CA HIS A 268 6.30 -15.61 8.54
C HIS A 268 7.76 -15.48 8.98
N LEU A 269 8.28 -14.25 8.99
CA LEU A 269 9.70 -13.97 9.22
C LEU A 269 10.19 -14.30 10.63
N TRP A 270 9.29 -14.27 11.62
CA TRP A 270 9.69 -14.38 13.03
C TRP A 270 9.26 -15.68 13.71
N GLN A 271 8.96 -16.69 12.93
CA GLN A 271 8.68 -18.04 13.44
C GLN A 271 9.85 -18.53 14.29
N GLY A 272 9.58 -18.96 15.53
CA GLY A 272 10.59 -19.45 16.49
C GLY A 272 11.47 -18.36 17.12
N ARG A 273 11.26 -17.07 16.80
CA ARG A 273 12.01 -15.94 17.36
C ARG A 273 11.37 -15.43 18.65
N THR A 274 12.20 -14.88 19.54
CA THR A 274 11.73 -14.15 20.72
C THR A 274 11.25 -12.76 20.30
N VAL A 275 10.05 -12.42 20.74
CA VAL A 275 9.38 -11.15 20.39
C VAL A 275 8.79 -10.50 21.63
N ALA A 276 8.64 -9.17 21.57
CA ALA A 276 7.81 -8.40 22.49
C ALA A 276 6.49 -8.03 21.81
N LEU A 277 5.38 -8.43 22.40
CA LEU A 277 4.02 -8.08 21.99
C LEU A 277 3.52 -6.96 22.90
N THR A 278 3.23 -5.78 22.33
CA THR A 278 2.84 -4.58 23.09
C THR A 278 1.41 -4.16 22.78
N SER A 279 0.63 -3.83 23.84
CA SER A 279 -0.70 -3.23 23.77
C SER A 279 -0.76 -2.07 24.77
N GLY A 280 -0.81 -0.84 24.29
CA GLY A 280 -0.70 0.33 25.15
C GLY A 280 0.58 0.29 25.99
N ALA A 281 0.44 0.34 27.32
CA ALA A 281 1.56 0.25 28.28
C ALA A 281 1.96 -1.19 28.64
N GLN A 282 1.20 -2.20 28.21
CA GLN A 282 1.48 -3.60 28.52
C GLN A 282 2.40 -4.21 27.47
N SER A 283 3.38 -5.00 27.92
CA SER A 283 4.28 -5.77 27.07
C SER A 283 4.36 -7.21 27.57
N VAL A 284 4.25 -8.15 26.61
CA VAL A 284 4.40 -9.59 26.87
C VAL A 284 5.50 -10.10 25.98
N GLU A 285 6.49 -10.79 26.58
CA GLU A 285 7.57 -11.43 25.83
C GLU A 285 7.31 -12.92 25.66
N GLY A 286 7.66 -13.44 24.51
CA GLY A 286 7.50 -14.87 24.22
C GLY A 286 8.12 -15.28 22.90
N VAL A 287 8.23 -16.59 22.72
CA VAL A 287 8.70 -17.18 21.47
C VAL A 287 7.52 -17.44 20.54
N VAL A 288 7.62 -17.00 19.30
CA VAL A 288 6.56 -17.20 18.29
C VAL A 288 6.42 -18.68 17.95
N LEU A 289 5.23 -19.25 18.18
CA LEU A 289 4.86 -20.62 17.82
C LEU A 289 4.12 -20.70 16.47
N GLY A 290 3.67 -19.59 15.95
CA GLY A 290 2.87 -19.49 14.71
C GLY A 290 1.61 -18.67 14.93
N ILE A 291 0.61 -18.94 14.12
CA ILE A 291 -0.74 -18.37 14.24
C ILE A 291 -1.76 -19.50 14.34
N ASP A 292 -2.95 -19.24 14.86
CA ASP A 292 -4.06 -20.18 14.87
C ASP A 292 -5.00 -20.01 13.66
N SER A 293 -6.04 -20.82 13.58
CA SER A 293 -7.04 -20.81 12.49
C SER A 293 -7.87 -19.51 12.42
N SER A 294 -7.87 -18.69 13.47
CA SER A 294 -8.51 -17.36 13.47
C SER A 294 -7.54 -16.22 13.08
N GLY A 295 -6.25 -16.54 12.89
CA GLY A 295 -5.20 -15.56 12.61
C GLY A 295 -4.61 -14.91 13.87
N ALA A 296 -4.93 -15.41 15.08
CA ALA A 296 -4.30 -14.96 16.31
C ALA A 296 -2.87 -15.47 16.40
N ILE A 297 -1.93 -14.65 16.89
CA ILE A 297 -0.54 -15.08 17.09
C ILE A 297 -0.43 -15.95 18.34
N ARG A 298 0.27 -17.05 18.23
CA ARG A 298 0.56 -18.00 19.30
C ARG A 298 1.98 -17.77 19.82
N LEU A 299 2.11 -17.43 21.08
CA LEU A 299 3.40 -17.22 21.76
C LEU A 299 3.58 -18.22 22.91
N ARG A 300 4.80 -18.70 23.11
CA ARG A 300 5.21 -19.38 24.33
C ARG A 300 5.73 -18.33 25.32
N VAL A 301 4.93 -18.04 26.35
CA VAL A 301 5.18 -17.04 27.38
C VAL A 301 5.44 -17.78 28.70
N ALA A 302 6.62 -17.63 29.28
CA ALA A 302 7.01 -18.33 30.53
C ALA A 302 6.71 -19.85 30.49
N GLY A 303 6.97 -20.51 29.35
CA GLY A 303 6.76 -21.94 29.15
C GLY A 303 5.33 -22.35 28.76
N VAL A 304 4.35 -21.42 28.84
CA VAL A 304 2.92 -21.67 28.54
C VAL A 304 2.56 -21.06 27.19
N GLU A 305 1.80 -21.80 26.38
CA GLU A 305 1.25 -21.27 25.13
C GLU A 305 0.09 -20.30 25.41
N ARG A 306 0.12 -19.14 24.77
CA ARG A 306 -0.92 -18.11 24.81
C ARG A 306 -1.22 -17.59 23.42
N CYS A 307 -2.50 -17.37 23.10
CA CYS A 307 -2.99 -16.78 21.86
C CYS A 307 -3.32 -15.29 22.07
N PHE A 308 -2.99 -14.48 21.06
CA PHE A 308 -3.28 -13.06 21.07
C PHE A 308 -3.89 -12.66 19.74
N SER A 309 -5.14 -12.20 19.77
CA SER A 309 -5.83 -11.70 18.58
C SER A 309 -5.29 -10.34 18.16
N GLY A 310 -5.41 -10.01 16.87
CA GLY A 310 -5.02 -8.72 16.29
C GLY A 310 -5.62 -7.51 17.03
N GLY A 311 -5.88 -6.45 16.36
CA GLY A 311 -6.36 -5.20 16.95
C GLY A 311 -5.20 -4.26 17.30
N GLU A 312 -5.15 -3.73 18.52
CA GLU A 312 -4.15 -2.72 18.95
C GLU A 312 -2.78 -3.31 19.34
N LEU A 313 -2.45 -4.51 18.85
CA LEU A 313 -1.19 -5.19 19.17
C LEU A 313 -0.07 -4.82 18.18
N SER A 314 1.15 -4.68 18.71
CA SER A 314 2.39 -4.48 17.93
C SER A 314 3.42 -5.51 18.32
N LEU A 315 3.97 -6.21 17.32
CA LEU A 315 5.02 -7.21 17.48
C LEU A 315 6.38 -6.61 17.10
N ARG A 316 7.37 -6.81 17.94
CA ARG A 316 8.76 -6.41 17.69
C ARG A 316 9.71 -7.55 18.02
N LEU A 317 10.76 -7.72 17.20
CA LEU A 317 11.87 -8.58 17.61
C LEU A 317 12.48 -8.04 18.89
N ARG A 318 12.84 -8.93 19.79
CA ARG A 318 13.81 -8.63 20.82
C ARG A 318 15.18 -8.90 20.24
N ASP A 319 16.05 -7.90 20.25
CA ASP A 319 17.46 -8.13 19.95
C ASP A 319 17.99 -9.09 21.00
N ASP A 320 18.52 -10.23 20.56
CA ASP A 320 19.35 -11.08 21.39
C ASP A 320 20.63 -10.28 21.68
N SER A 321 20.67 -9.56 22.80
CA SER A 321 21.85 -8.93 23.34
C SER A 321 22.76 -9.96 23.96
#